data_88a44d0ef7680abad211e1cde6b7ee2a
#
_entry.id   88a44d0ef7680abad211e1cde6b7ee2a
#
_cell.length_a   1.000
_cell.length_b   1.000
_cell.length_c   1.000
_cell.angle_alpha   90.00
_cell.angle_beta   90.00
_cell.angle_gamma   90.00
#
_symmetry.space_group_name_H-M   'P 1'
#
loop_
_entity.id
_entity.type
_entity.pdbx_description
1 polymer ?
#
loop_
_entity_poly.entity_id
_entity_poly.type
_entity_poly.pdbx_seq_one_letter_code
_entity_poly.pdbx_strand_id
1 'polypeptide(L)'
;MTNKSINTIIFDLGGVLIDWNPRYVFDDNYFETEEKRQFFFNSVCTSDWNEEQDAGRSIVEATQLLVKQFPDWEKPIRDYYGRWTDMLNGPIHETVELFRELKEKDSYKMYALTNWQEGLFDIALVRYNFLHWFDGRVVSGEEKTRKPFPDYIVSRMREMAR
;
A
#
# COMPACT_ATOMS: atom_id res chain seq x y z
N MET A 1 24.90 -26.36 -16.64
CA MET A 1 23.73 -25.57 -16.07
C MET A 1 24.35 -24.57 -15.13
N THR A 2 24.37 -23.28 -15.48
CA THR A 2 24.88 -22.23 -14.60
C THR A 2 23.88 -22.09 -13.46
N ASN A 3 24.30 -22.48 -12.27
CA ASN A 3 23.53 -22.28 -11.05
C ASN A 3 23.50 -20.77 -10.79
N LYS A 4 22.43 -20.09 -11.28
CA LYS A 4 22.22 -18.66 -10.98
C LYS A 4 21.88 -18.57 -9.51
N SER A 5 22.82 -18.10 -8.70
CA SER A 5 22.55 -17.78 -7.30
C SER A 5 21.52 -16.64 -7.25
N ILE A 6 20.53 -16.74 -6.36
CA ILE A 6 19.62 -15.64 -6.05
C ILE A 6 20.46 -14.57 -5.35
N ASN A 7 20.41 -13.35 -5.86
CA ASN A 7 21.15 -12.21 -5.32
C ASN A 7 20.22 -10.99 -5.04
N THR A 8 18.92 -11.15 -5.29
CA THR A 8 17.95 -10.06 -5.17
C THR A 8 16.67 -10.58 -4.52
N ILE A 9 16.14 -9.81 -3.58
CA ILE A 9 14.87 -10.06 -2.91
C ILE A 9 13.95 -8.85 -3.13
N ILE A 10 12.70 -9.11 -3.46
CA ILE A 10 11.68 -8.09 -3.63
C ILE A 10 10.59 -8.30 -2.58
N PHE A 11 10.32 -7.27 -1.80
CA PHE A 11 9.28 -7.27 -0.77
C PHE A 11 8.04 -6.49 -1.23
N ASP A 12 6.88 -7.01 -0.94
CA ASP A 12 5.68 -6.18 -0.77
C ASP A 12 5.72 -5.49 0.59
N LEU A 13 4.91 -4.47 0.81
CA LEU A 13 4.87 -3.71 2.06
C LEU A 13 3.58 -3.92 2.84
N GLY A 14 2.44 -3.56 2.27
CA GLY A 14 1.13 -3.71 2.92
C GLY A 14 0.78 -5.18 3.16
N GLY A 15 0.47 -5.55 4.41
CA GLY A 15 0.21 -6.93 4.80
C GLY A 15 1.45 -7.83 4.87
N VAL A 16 2.66 -7.29 4.60
CA VAL A 16 3.94 -8.03 4.66
C VAL A 16 4.88 -7.41 5.68
N LEU A 17 5.20 -6.14 5.56
CA LEU A 17 6.06 -5.41 6.51
C LEU A 17 5.28 -4.42 7.36
N ILE A 18 4.13 -3.95 6.88
CA ILE A 18 3.27 -2.98 7.56
C ILE A 18 1.87 -3.55 7.65
N ASP A 19 1.33 -3.61 8.84
CA ASP A 19 -0.05 -4.00 9.11
C ASP A 19 -0.97 -2.82 8.74
N TRP A 20 -1.59 -2.93 7.56
CA TRP A 20 -2.58 -2.00 7.04
C TRP A 20 -3.93 -2.68 6.91
N ASN A 21 -4.94 -2.09 7.52
CA ASN A 21 -6.30 -2.60 7.41
C ASN A 21 -7.32 -1.46 7.60
N PRO A 22 -8.17 -1.16 6.61
CA PRO A 22 -9.20 -0.14 6.77
C PRO A 22 -10.21 -0.45 7.88
N ARG A 23 -10.33 -1.70 8.32
CA ARG A 23 -11.20 -2.09 9.45
C ARG A 23 -10.71 -1.57 10.81
N TYR A 24 -9.49 -1.08 10.93
CA TYR A 24 -9.05 -0.38 12.14
C TYR A 24 -9.73 0.98 12.34
N VAL A 25 -10.19 1.59 11.24
CA VAL A 25 -11.02 2.80 11.27
C VAL A 25 -12.50 2.46 11.21
N PHE A 26 -12.87 1.57 10.31
CA PHE A 26 -14.26 1.20 10.03
C PHE A 26 -14.64 -0.10 10.74
N ASP A 27 -14.50 -0.08 12.07
CA ASP A 27 -14.78 -1.17 12.97
C ASP A 27 -16.29 -1.30 13.29
N ASP A 28 -16.63 -2.14 14.25
CA ASP A 28 -18.01 -2.38 14.68
C ASP A 28 -18.66 -1.13 15.34
N ASN A 29 -17.84 -0.18 15.81
CA ASN A 29 -18.34 1.04 16.44
C ASN A 29 -18.55 2.17 15.43
N TYR A 30 -17.93 2.09 14.26
CA TYR A 30 -18.04 3.14 13.23
C TYR A 30 -19.39 3.08 12.50
N PHE A 31 -19.86 1.89 12.17
CA PHE A 31 -21.16 1.64 11.56
C PHE A 31 -22.12 1.04 12.56
N GLU A 32 -23.38 1.42 12.49
CA GLU A 32 -24.43 0.93 13.38
C GLU A 32 -24.69 -0.58 13.20
N THR A 33 -24.46 -1.10 11.98
CA THR A 33 -24.70 -2.52 11.65
C THR A 33 -23.63 -3.07 10.71
N GLU A 34 -23.45 -4.39 10.73
CA GLU A 34 -22.56 -5.10 9.82
C GLU A 34 -22.97 -4.94 8.35
N GLU A 35 -24.27 -4.88 8.06
CA GLU A 35 -24.79 -4.71 6.72
C GLU A 35 -24.35 -3.35 6.13
N LYS A 36 -24.37 -2.26 6.93
CA LYS A 36 -23.85 -0.96 6.52
C LYS A 36 -22.36 -1.03 6.23
N ARG A 37 -21.57 -1.69 7.07
CA ARG A 37 -20.14 -1.87 6.87
C ARG A 37 -19.84 -2.67 5.60
N GLN A 38 -20.56 -3.77 5.38
CA GLN A 38 -20.42 -4.57 4.16
C GLN A 38 -20.81 -3.77 2.91
N PHE A 39 -21.89 -3.01 2.96
CA PHE A 39 -22.28 -2.15 1.84
C PHE A 39 -21.21 -1.11 1.55
N PHE A 40 -20.62 -0.49 2.58
CA PHE A 40 -19.54 0.47 2.41
C PHE A 40 -18.35 -0.12 1.65
N PHE A 41 -17.86 -1.29 2.04
CA PHE A 41 -16.71 -1.92 1.39
C PHE A 41 -17.03 -2.60 0.06
N ASN A 42 -18.25 -3.08 -0.12
CA ASN A 42 -18.61 -3.82 -1.33
C ASN A 42 -19.22 -2.95 -2.43
N SER A 43 -19.70 -1.74 -2.10
CA SER A 43 -20.44 -0.90 -3.03
C SER A 43 -20.00 0.56 -3.05
N VAL A 44 -19.41 1.08 -1.98
CA VAL A 44 -19.01 2.50 -1.89
C VAL A 44 -17.48 2.61 -2.03
N CYS A 45 -16.72 2.36 -0.97
CA CYS A 45 -15.25 2.40 -1.00
C CYS A 45 -14.70 0.99 -1.26
N THR A 46 -14.89 0.50 -2.47
CA THR A 46 -14.46 -0.84 -2.87
C THR A 46 -12.94 -0.95 -3.02
N SER A 47 -12.43 -2.18 -3.01
CA SER A 47 -11.01 -2.42 -3.32
C SER A 47 -10.64 -1.87 -4.70
N ASP A 48 -11.47 -2.09 -5.71
CA ASP A 48 -11.24 -1.58 -7.07
C ASP A 48 -11.17 -0.04 -7.09
N TRP A 49 -12.05 0.64 -6.34
CA TRP A 49 -11.98 2.09 -6.20
C TRP A 49 -10.68 2.55 -5.54
N ASN A 50 -10.22 1.89 -4.49
CA ASN A 50 -8.94 2.22 -3.82
C ASN A 50 -7.74 1.96 -4.74
N GLU A 51 -7.73 0.85 -5.46
CA GLU A 51 -6.65 0.48 -6.38
C GLU A 51 -6.41 1.50 -7.50
N GLU A 52 -7.44 2.26 -7.91
CA GLU A 52 -7.28 3.36 -8.86
C GLU A 52 -6.44 4.53 -8.31
N GLN A 53 -6.52 4.81 -6.99
CA GLN A 53 -5.67 5.81 -6.35
C GLN A 53 -4.25 5.28 -6.17
N ASP A 54 -4.08 3.99 -5.90
CA ASP A 54 -2.77 3.33 -5.90
C ASP A 54 -2.12 3.34 -7.28
N ALA A 55 -2.93 3.39 -8.35
CA ALA A 55 -2.46 3.61 -9.73
C ALA A 55 -2.26 5.09 -10.09
N GLY A 56 -2.36 6.00 -9.12
CA GLY A 56 -2.03 7.42 -9.28
C GLY A 56 -3.21 8.34 -9.60
N ARG A 57 -4.47 7.87 -9.49
CA ARG A 57 -5.62 8.78 -9.54
C ARG A 57 -5.65 9.69 -8.31
N SER A 58 -5.99 10.96 -8.49
CA SER A 58 -6.09 11.92 -7.40
C SER A 58 -7.10 11.49 -6.33
N ILE A 59 -6.65 11.42 -5.07
CA ILE A 59 -7.51 11.16 -3.90
C ILE A 59 -8.62 12.21 -3.80
N VAL A 60 -8.30 13.48 -4.04
CA VAL A 60 -9.27 14.59 -3.93
C VAL A 60 -10.37 14.42 -4.97
N GLU A 61 -10.00 14.18 -6.23
CA GLU A 61 -10.94 13.96 -7.31
C GLU A 61 -11.80 12.70 -7.07
N ALA A 62 -11.17 11.58 -6.73
CA ALA A 62 -11.85 10.32 -6.45
C ALA A 62 -12.86 10.44 -5.31
N THR A 63 -12.48 11.12 -4.21
CA THR A 63 -13.35 11.38 -3.06
C THR A 63 -14.55 12.24 -3.47
N GLN A 64 -14.32 13.33 -4.21
CA GLN A 64 -15.40 14.22 -4.66
C GLN A 64 -16.40 13.52 -5.59
N LEU A 65 -15.91 12.70 -6.53
CA LEU A 65 -16.76 11.95 -7.44
C LEU A 65 -17.59 10.90 -6.68
N LEU A 66 -16.97 10.20 -5.73
CA LEU A 66 -17.65 9.18 -4.95
C LEU A 66 -18.72 9.79 -4.03
N VAL A 67 -18.45 10.94 -3.40
CA VAL A 67 -19.45 11.68 -2.60
C VAL A 67 -20.66 12.11 -3.45
N LYS A 68 -20.45 12.55 -4.69
CA LYS A 68 -21.56 12.87 -5.61
C LYS A 68 -22.42 11.66 -5.93
N GLN A 69 -21.80 10.48 -6.03
CA GLN A 69 -22.51 9.22 -6.32
C GLN A 69 -23.25 8.68 -5.08
N PHE A 70 -22.67 8.86 -3.89
CA PHE A 70 -23.21 8.35 -2.62
C PHE A 70 -23.26 9.47 -1.56
N PRO A 71 -24.15 10.48 -1.70
CA PRO A 71 -24.14 11.65 -0.82
C PRO A 71 -24.45 11.30 0.65
N ASP A 72 -25.25 10.28 0.92
CA ASP A 72 -25.55 9.81 2.27
C ASP A 72 -24.34 9.16 2.97
N TRP A 73 -23.28 8.87 2.21
CA TRP A 73 -22.02 8.27 2.66
C TRP A 73 -20.85 9.25 2.68
N GLU A 74 -21.12 10.57 2.57
CA GLU A 74 -20.07 11.59 2.49
C GLU A 74 -19.05 11.46 3.61
N LYS A 75 -19.50 11.36 4.87
CA LYS A 75 -18.59 11.27 6.01
C LYS A 75 -17.65 10.07 5.93
N PRO A 76 -18.10 8.81 5.82
CA PRO A 76 -17.21 7.67 5.71
C PRO A 76 -16.33 7.68 4.45
N ILE A 77 -16.81 8.21 3.32
CA ILE A 77 -15.98 8.37 2.12
C ILE A 77 -14.81 9.33 2.38
N ARG A 78 -15.06 10.48 3.02
CA ARG A 78 -14.02 11.44 3.37
C ARG A 78 -13.07 10.89 4.43
N ASP A 79 -13.59 10.14 5.40
CA ASP A 79 -12.80 9.51 6.45
C ASP A 79 -11.85 8.43 5.89
N TYR A 80 -12.14 7.81 4.74
CA TYR A 80 -11.28 6.77 4.17
C TYR A 80 -9.84 7.26 3.98
N TYR A 81 -9.64 8.39 3.34
CA TYR A 81 -8.31 8.99 3.21
C TYR A 81 -7.98 10.01 4.30
N GLY A 82 -8.98 10.65 4.89
CA GLY A 82 -8.79 11.59 6.01
C GLY A 82 -8.25 10.93 7.27
N ARG A 83 -8.54 9.65 7.47
CA ARG A 83 -8.07 8.83 8.59
C ARG A 83 -7.16 7.67 8.15
N TRP A 84 -6.57 7.78 6.98
CA TRP A 84 -5.76 6.69 6.41
C TRP A 84 -4.61 6.25 7.34
N THR A 85 -3.99 7.17 8.05
CA THR A 85 -2.92 6.85 9.01
C THR A 85 -3.38 5.99 10.19
N ASP A 86 -4.68 6.06 10.54
CA ASP A 86 -5.28 5.24 11.59
C ASP A 86 -5.50 3.78 11.13
N MET A 87 -5.42 3.53 9.83
CA MET A 87 -5.47 2.18 9.25
C MET A 87 -4.13 1.44 9.36
N LEU A 88 -3.05 2.12 9.77
CA LEU A 88 -1.72 1.56 9.96
C LEU A 88 -1.53 1.15 11.43
N ASN A 89 -1.58 -0.14 11.70
CA ASN A 89 -1.40 -0.67 13.05
C ASN A 89 0.09 -0.84 13.46
N GLY A 90 1.01 -0.61 12.52
CA GLY A 90 2.45 -0.66 12.79
C GLY A 90 3.19 -1.68 11.93
N PRO A 91 4.47 -1.96 12.28
CA PRO A 91 5.26 -2.98 11.59
C PRO A 91 4.77 -4.39 11.94
N ILE A 92 4.82 -5.30 10.97
CA ILE A 92 4.69 -6.73 11.21
C ILE A 92 6.06 -7.21 11.68
N HIS A 93 6.21 -7.34 13.00
CA HIS A 93 7.52 -7.48 13.65
C HIS A 93 8.34 -8.65 13.13
N GLU A 94 7.73 -9.80 12.90
CA GLU A 94 8.42 -11.02 12.45
C GLU A 94 9.04 -10.83 11.06
N THR A 95 8.33 -10.19 10.14
CA THR A 95 8.84 -9.94 8.78
C THR A 95 9.83 -8.78 8.73
N VAL A 96 9.65 -7.77 9.56
CA VAL A 96 10.64 -6.68 9.69
C VAL A 96 11.94 -7.19 10.31
N GLU A 97 11.86 -8.09 11.28
CA GLU A 97 13.05 -8.74 11.86
C GLU A 97 13.80 -9.58 10.83
N LEU A 98 13.07 -10.41 10.06
CA LEU A 98 13.66 -11.14 8.94
C LEU A 98 14.33 -10.19 7.93
N PHE A 99 13.69 -9.08 7.59
CA PHE A 99 14.26 -8.06 6.71
C PHE A 99 15.55 -7.48 7.28
N ARG A 100 15.58 -7.17 8.59
CA ARG A 100 16.79 -6.70 9.29
C ARG A 100 17.93 -7.72 9.21
N GLU A 101 17.65 -8.99 9.52
CA GLU A 101 18.67 -10.07 9.43
C GLU A 101 19.23 -10.24 8.03
N LEU A 102 18.38 -10.15 7.00
CA LEU A 102 18.83 -10.23 5.59
C LEU A 102 19.70 -9.03 5.22
N LYS A 103 19.36 -7.83 5.73
CA LYS A 103 20.15 -6.61 5.50
C LYS A 103 21.53 -6.71 6.16
N GLU A 104 21.58 -7.21 7.39
CA GLU A 104 22.86 -7.39 8.12
C GLU A 104 23.80 -8.42 7.46
N LYS A 105 23.24 -9.43 6.81
CA LYS A 105 24.04 -10.43 6.05
C LYS A 105 24.66 -9.84 4.79
N ASP A 106 24.15 -8.73 4.27
CA ASP A 106 24.63 -8.01 3.07
C ASP A 106 24.89 -8.92 1.84
N SER A 107 24.09 -9.99 1.73
CA SER A 107 24.24 -10.99 0.65
C SER A 107 23.25 -10.79 -0.49
N TYR A 108 22.28 -9.88 -0.31
CA TYR A 108 21.19 -9.65 -1.24
C TYR A 108 20.96 -8.16 -1.47
N LYS A 109 20.64 -7.79 -2.71
CA LYS A 109 19.98 -6.52 -2.98
C LYS A 109 18.50 -6.64 -2.63
N MET A 110 17.97 -5.66 -1.90
CA MET A 110 16.60 -5.71 -1.43
C MET A 110 15.79 -4.51 -1.92
N TYR A 111 14.69 -4.79 -2.59
CA TYR A 111 13.82 -3.79 -3.19
C TYR A 111 12.40 -3.91 -2.67
N ALA A 112 11.72 -2.77 -2.58
CA ALA A 112 10.28 -2.74 -2.33
C ALA A 112 9.50 -2.63 -3.65
N LEU A 113 8.39 -3.38 -3.76
CA LEU A 113 7.43 -3.28 -4.85
C LEU A 113 6.02 -3.27 -4.26
N THR A 114 5.40 -2.11 -4.19
CA THR A 114 4.14 -1.94 -3.48
C THR A 114 3.08 -1.20 -4.32
N ASN A 115 1.82 -1.62 -4.16
CA ASN A 115 0.67 -0.80 -4.56
C ASN A 115 0.40 0.17 -3.41
N TRP A 116 0.63 1.46 -3.66
CA TRP A 116 0.46 2.50 -2.66
C TRP A 116 0.36 3.87 -3.32
N GLN A 117 -0.53 4.70 -2.84
CA GLN A 117 -0.68 6.06 -3.34
C GLN A 117 0.53 6.93 -2.92
N GLU A 118 1.04 7.74 -3.85
CA GLU A 118 2.28 8.51 -3.75
C GLU A 118 2.37 9.34 -2.45
N GLY A 119 1.45 10.26 -2.21
CA GLY A 119 1.51 11.15 -1.06
C GLY A 119 1.29 10.46 0.30
N LEU A 120 0.59 9.32 0.33
CA LEU A 120 0.43 8.51 1.53
C LEU A 120 1.69 7.67 1.82
N PHE A 121 2.43 7.31 0.78
CA PHE A 121 3.71 6.61 0.94
C PHE A 121 4.76 7.50 1.63
N ASP A 122 4.79 8.80 1.32
CA ASP A 122 5.68 9.75 2.00
C ASP A 122 5.44 9.79 3.52
N ILE A 123 4.17 9.69 3.94
CA ILE A 123 3.83 9.60 5.37
C ILE A 123 4.41 8.32 5.99
N ALA A 124 4.33 7.19 5.28
CA ALA A 124 4.88 5.92 5.76
C ALA A 124 6.42 5.98 5.86
N LEU A 125 7.12 6.63 4.92
CA LEU A 125 8.57 6.84 4.98
C LEU A 125 9.01 7.60 6.23
N VAL A 126 8.23 8.61 6.65
CA VAL A 126 8.51 9.35 7.89
C VAL A 126 8.23 8.50 9.13
N ARG A 127 7.19 7.65 9.08
CA ARG A 127 6.74 6.86 10.23
C ARG A 127 7.57 5.60 10.47
N TYR A 128 8.10 4.96 9.41
CA TYR A 128 8.74 3.65 9.48
C TYR A 128 10.17 3.71 8.95
N ASN A 129 11.13 3.83 9.86
CA ASN A 129 12.56 3.95 9.51
C ASN A 129 13.10 2.76 8.69
N PHE A 130 12.59 1.55 8.87
CA PHE A 130 13.03 0.36 8.12
C PHE A 130 12.76 0.47 6.61
N LEU A 131 11.84 1.32 6.16
CA LEU A 131 11.61 1.56 4.73
C LEU A 131 12.83 2.19 4.02
N HIS A 132 13.74 2.79 4.77
CA HIS A 132 15.01 3.33 4.26
C HIS A 132 16.12 2.27 4.13
N TRP A 133 15.88 1.03 4.55
CA TRP A 133 16.86 -0.05 4.42
C TRP A 133 16.89 -0.67 3.03
N PHE A 134 15.89 -0.45 2.19
CA PHE A 134 15.85 -0.92 0.82
C PHE A 134 16.93 -0.27 -0.05
N ASP A 135 17.51 -1.04 -0.96
CA ASP A 135 18.42 -0.53 -2.00
C ASP A 135 17.68 0.29 -3.08
N GLY A 136 16.37 0.10 -3.19
CA GLY A 136 15.49 0.86 -4.04
C GLY A 136 14.02 0.43 -3.87
N ARG A 137 13.11 1.22 -4.44
CA ARG A 137 11.67 0.97 -4.33
C ARG A 137 10.92 1.34 -5.60
N VAL A 138 9.82 0.65 -5.84
CA VAL A 138 8.81 0.99 -6.84
C VAL A 138 7.47 1.14 -6.13
N VAL A 139 6.92 2.34 -6.18
CA VAL A 139 5.62 2.71 -5.60
C VAL A 139 4.66 2.99 -6.74
N SER A 140 3.58 2.25 -6.80
CA SER A 140 2.63 2.27 -7.93
C SER A 140 2.06 3.66 -8.23
N GLY A 141 1.79 4.47 -7.20
CA GLY A 141 1.29 5.83 -7.33
C GLY A 141 2.30 6.78 -8.00
N GLU A 142 3.60 6.63 -7.71
CA GLU A 142 4.68 7.37 -8.37
C GLU A 142 4.78 6.99 -9.86
N GLU A 143 4.58 5.72 -10.16
CA GLU A 143 4.74 5.12 -11.49
C GLU A 143 3.46 5.19 -12.36
N LYS A 144 2.34 5.64 -11.81
CA LYS A 144 1.01 5.72 -12.48
C LYS A 144 0.55 4.38 -13.06
N THR A 145 0.90 3.28 -12.40
CA THR A 145 0.54 1.91 -12.72
C THR A 145 0.53 1.08 -11.44
N ARG A 146 0.04 -0.15 -11.46
CA ARG A 146 -0.05 -0.99 -10.27
C ARG A 146 0.14 -2.48 -10.58
N LYS A 147 0.45 -3.28 -9.57
CA LYS A 147 0.34 -4.74 -9.67
C LYS A 147 -1.12 -5.13 -9.94
N PRO A 148 -1.43 -6.11 -10.79
CA PRO A 148 -0.50 -7.05 -11.44
C PRO A 148 -0.07 -6.66 -12.86
N PHE A 149 -0.19 -5.38 -13.27
CA PHE A 149 0.16 -4.93 -14.62
C PHE A 149 1.69 -4.86 -14.80
N PRO A 150 2.30 -5.75 -15.61
CA PRO A 150 3.73 -6.04 -15.46
C PRO A 150 4.67 -5.10 -16.21
N ASP A 151 4.25 -4.52 -17.34
CA ASP A 151 5.22 -4.04 -18.33
C ASP A 151 6.10 -2.90 -17.85
N TYR A 152 5.56 -1.98 -17.07
CA TYR A 152 6.35 -0.86 -16.55
C TYR A 152 7.07 -1.21 -15.24
N ILE A 153 6.41 -1.89 -14.32
CA ILE A 153 6.99 -2.29 -13.03
C ILE A 153 8.22 -3.18 -13.24
N VAL A 154 8.13 -4.15 -14.15
CA VAL A 154 9.25 -5.06 -14.47
C VAL A 154 10.42 -4.32 -15.11
N SER A 155 10.18 -3.31 -15.97
CA SER A 155 11.26 -2.52 -16.55
C SER A 155 11.99 -1.70 -15.51
N ARG A 156 11.28 -1.03 -14.60
CA ARG A 156 11.86 -0.26 -13.50
C ARG A 156 12.65 -1.12 -12.53
N MET A 157 12.10 -2.29 -12.13
CA MET A 157 12.84 -3.24 -11.28
C MET A 157 14.13 -3.72 -11.94
N ARG A 158 14.13 -3.95 -13.27
CA ARG A 158 15.34 -4.32 -14.02
C ARG A 158 16.36 -3.20 -14.10
N GLU A 159 15.93 -1.94 -14.21
CA GLU A 159 16.82 -0.79 -14.19
C GLU A 159 17.51 -0.63 -12.83
N MET A 160 16.77 -0.79 -11.74
CA MET A 160 17.30 -0.67 -10.38
C MET A 160 18.22 -1.82 -9.98
N ALA A 161 18.07 -2.99 -10.59
CA ALA A 161 18.88 -4.19 -10.31
C ALA A 161 20.17 -4.26 -11.14
N ARG A 162 20.46 -3.26 -12.00
CA ARG A 162 21.70 -3.16 -12.76
C ARG A 162 22.77 -2.35 -12.02
#